data_810f899d8a47db7a4b06361191a35de8
#
_entry.id   810f899d8a47db7a4b06361191a35de8
#
_cell.length_a   1.000
_cell.length_b   1.000
_cell.length_c   1.000
_cell.angle_alpha   90.00
_cell.angle_beta   90.00
_cell.angle_gamma   90.00
#
_symmetry.space_group_name_H-M   'P 1'
#
loop_
_entity.id
_entity.type
_entity.pdbx_description
1 polymer ?
#
loop_
_entity_poly.entity_id
_entity_poly.type
_entity_poly.pdbx_seq_one_letter_code
_entity_poly.pdbx_strand_id
1 'polypeptide(L)'
;MEEAVIIDAVRTPMGRSKGGMFRNVRAENLSAALINEILERHPEVNPDEVEDVIWGCVNQTKEQGFNIARFISLMTPLPHSCAAQTVNRLCASSMTAIHSAAMAIMSGQGEVFFCGGVEHMGHVPMDHGVDPNPSSSLFSAKASGMMGLTAEMVAIQHRVSREDQDSFAFRSHQRASKSTKSGRFSREIVGVEGHDQEGNLQFCLEDEVIRHDAKLDEIAALKPVFNPVSGTVTAGNSSAISDGASAVLMMSHKRAKELGLKPMAKVRAMASTGVDPSIMGYGPVPAVRKALKRGGLEINDIELFELNEAFAAQSLPVLRDLKLEDSMEERVNLNGGAIALGHPLGCSGARITTTLLHEMKEKDAQLGVATMCVLSLIHI
;
A
#
# COMPACT_ATOMS: atom_id res chain seq x y z
N MET A 1 17.58 6.12 -22.07
CA MET A 1 17.15 6.15 -20.66
C MET A 1 17.15 4.71 -20.20
N GLU A 2 17.80 4.41 -19.08
CA GLU A 2 17.85 3.04 -18.55
C GLU A 2 16.46 2.57 -18.12
N GLU A 3 16.16 1.28 -18.26
CA GLU A 3 14.87 0.73 -17.80
C GLU A 3 14.99 0.32 -16.32
N ALA A 4 14.06 0.79 -15.48
CA ALA A 4 13.91 0.36 -14.11
C ALA A 4 13.05 -0.90 -14.04
N VAL A 5 13.57 -1.97 -13.45
CA VAL A 5 12.88 -3.26 -13.32
C VAL A 5 12.73 -3.65 -11.85
N ILE A 6 11.68 -4.39 -11.56
CA ILE A 6 11.41 -4.99 -10.25
C ILE A 6 11.82 -6.46 -10.32
N ILE A 7 12.69 -6.88 -9.42
CA ILE A 7 13.21 -8.25 -9.35
C ILE A 7 12.39 -9.10 -8.41
N ASP A 8 12.10 -8.58 -7.23
CA ASP A 8 11.28 -9.26 -6.23
C ASP A 8 10.44 -8.25 -5.45
N ALA A 9 9.32 -8.71 -4.95
CA ALA A 9 8.40 -7.92 -4.14
C ALA A 9 7.73 -8.82 -3.10
N VAL A 10 7.87 -8.48 -1.84
CA VAL A 10 7.36 -9.25 -0.70
C VAL A 10 6.72 -8.35 0.35
N ARG A 11 5.96 -8.95 1.25
CA ARG A 11 5.35 -8.27 2.38
C ARG A 11 5.28 -9.15 3.62
N THR A 12 5.15 -8.54 4.78
CA THR A 12 4.70 -9.26 5.98
C THR A 12 3.21 -9.59 5.84
N PRO A 13 2.67 -10.52 6.62
CA PRO A 13 1.24 -10.52 6.88
C PRO A 13 0.85 -9.19 7.53
N MET A 14 -0.43 -8.79 7.42
CA MET A 14 -0.96 -7.57 8.02
C MET A 14 -1.58 -7.88 9.38
N GLY A 15 -1.08 -7.22 10.42
CA GLY A 15 -1.55 -7.37 11.81
C GLY A 15 -2.59 -6.31 12.18
N ARG A 16 -3.47 -6.62 13.12
CA ARG A 16 -4.37 -5.64 13.74
C ARG A 16 -3.57 -4.69 14.62
N SER A 17 -3.81 -3.39 14.53
CA SER A 17 -3.09 -2.39 15.32
C SER A 17 -3.37 -2.48 16.83
N LYS A 18 -4.57 -2.91 17.25
CA LYS A 18 -4.91 -3.07 18.66
C LYS A 18 -4.88 -4.52 19.08
N GLY A 19 -3.89 -4.88 19.91
CA GLY A 19 -3.76 -6.22 20.47
C GLY A 19 -3.49 -7.30 19.43
N GLY A 20 -3.06 -6.92 18.21
CA GLY A 20 -2.77 -7.84 17.13
C GLY A 20 -1.45 -8.58 17.30
N MET A 21 -1.14 -9.41 16.32
CA MET A 21 0.03 -10.29 16.35
C MET A 21 1.37 -9.53 16.46
N PHE A 22 1.44 -8.27 16.02
CA PHE A 22 2.67 -7.46 16.09
C PHE A 22 2.77 -6.53 17.29
N ARG A 23 1.87 -6.63 18.28
CA ARG A 23 1.81 -5.72 19.45
C ARG A 23 3.09 -5.58 20.26
N ASN A 24 4.05 -6.51 20.12
CA ASN A 24 5.35 -6.46 20.75
C ASN A 24 6.51 -6.54 19.74
N VAL A 25 6.23 -6.34 18.45
CA VAL A 25 7.23 -6.39 17.37
C VAL A 25 7.42 -4.97 16.84
N ARG A 26 8.65 -4.50 16.74
CA ARG A 26 8.94 -3.15 16.27
C ARG A 26 8.84 -3.06 14.74
N ALA A 27 8.53 -1.86 14.25
CA ALA A 27 8.41 -1.57 12.82
C ALA A 27 9.69 -1.88 12.02
N GLU A 28 10.85 -1.59 12.62
CA GLU A 28 12.15 -1.84 11.99
C GLU A 28 12.39 -3.34 11.78
N ASN A 29 11.97 -4.18 12.74
CA ASN A 29 12.15 -5.63 12.66
C ASN A 29 11.32 -6.24 11.53
N LEU A 30 10.06 -5.79 11.37
CA LEU A 30 9.20 -6.20 10.26
C LEU A 30 9.84 -5.89 8.90
N SER A 31 10.44 -4.72 8.80
CA SER A 31 11.07 -4.25 7.56
C SER A 31 12.39 -4.96 7.26
N ALA A 32 13.26 -5.11 8.27
CA ALA A 32 14.56 -5.77 8.11
C ALA A 32 14.39 -7.25 7.70
N ALA A 33 13.38 -7.94 8.25
CA ALA A 33 13.07 -9.30 7.86
C ALA A 33 12.81 -9.45 6.35
N LEU A 34 12.14 -8.48 5.73
CA LEU A 34 11.84 -8.51 4.30
C LEU A 34 13.08 -8.31 3.43
N ILE A 35 13.99 -7.39 3.82
CA ILE A 35 15.24 -7.18 3.08
C ILE A 35 16.13 -8.41 3.20
N ASN A 36 16.24 -9.00 4.38
CA ASN A 36 16.99 -10.23 4.59
C ASN A 36 16.46 -11.37 3.72
N GLU A 37 15.16 -11.58 3.71
CA GLU A 37 14.51 -12.60 2.89
C GLU A 37 14.78 -12.41 1.39
N ILE A 38 14.68 -11.16 0.87
CA ILE A 38 14.97 -10.88 -0.53
C ILE A 38 16.45 -11.17 -0.85
N LEU A 39 17.38 -10.81 0.02
CA LEU A 39 18.82 -11.12 -0.17
C LEU A 39 19.08 -12.64 -0.12
N GLU A 40 18.38 -13.38 0.72
CA GLU A 40 18.46 -14.85 0.77
C GLU A 40 17.90 -15.50 -0.50
N ARG A 41 16.82 -14.96 -1.08
CA ARG A 41 16.23 -15.42 -2.35
C ARG A 41 17.11 -15.12 -3.57
N HIS A 42 17.91 -14.07 -3.47
CA HIS A 42 18.73 -13.57 -4.58
C HIS A 42 20.21 -13.44 -4.19
N PRO A 43 20.91 -14.58 -3.95
CA PRO A 43 22.32 -14.57 -3.54
C PRO A 43 23.26 -13.99 -4.62
N GLU A 44 22.78 -13.78 -5.85
CA GLU A 44 23.51 -13.11 -6.92
C GLU A 44 23.62 -11.60 -6.69
N VAL A 45 22.75 -11.03 -5.86
CA VAL A 45 22.78 -9.61 -5.53
C VAL A 45 23.78 -9.38 -4.40
N ASN A 46 24.92 -8.74 -4.74
CA ASN A 46 25.88 -8.34 -3.72
C ASN A 46 25.33 -7.17 -2.88
N PRO A 47 25.19 -7.30 -1.55
CA PRO A 47 24.74 -6.22 -0.68
C PRO A 47 25.54 -4.91 -0.83
N ASP A 48 26.83 -5.00 -1.18
CA ASP A 48 27.70 -3.83 -1.38
C ASP A 48 27.33 -2.99 -2.62
N GLU A 49 26.49 -3.52 -3.51
CA GLU A 49 26.01 -2.81 -4.71
C GLU A 49 24.71 -2.03 -4.47
N VAL A 50 24.12 -2.16 -3.30
CA VAL A 50 22.88 -1.45 -2.99
C VAL A 50 23.18 0.02 -2.69
N GLU A 51 22.69 0.90 -3.56
CA GLU A 51 22.93 2.35 -3.48
C GLU A 51 22.16 2.99 -2.33
N ASP A 52 20.86 2.67 -2.22
CA ASP A 52 19.98 3.35 -1.27
C ASP A 52 18.83 2.43 -0.81
N VAL A 53 18.41 2.60 0.43
CA VAL A 53 17.17 2.06 1.01
C VAL A 53 16.16 3.18 1.10
N ILE A 54 15.17 3.21 0.21
CA ILE A 54 14.13 4.24 0.18
C ILE A 54 12.86 3.66 0.82
N TRP A 55 12.49 4.16 2.00
CA TRP A 55 11.44 3.54 2.80
C TRP A 55 10.32 4.51 3.15
N GLY A 56 9.09 4.14 2.82
CA GLY A 56 7.89 4.91 3.14
C GLY A 56 7.48 4.73 4.60
N CYS A 57 7.27 5.84 5.30
CA CYS A 57 6.70 5.86 6.65
C CYS A 57 5.98 7.19 6.87
N VAL A 58 4.76 7.14 7.41
CA VAL A 58 3.92 8.34 7.60
C VAL A 58 4.18 8.97 8.96
N ASN A 59 4.01 8.21 10.03
CA ASN A 59 4.14 8.71 11.38
C ASN A 59 5.57 8.55 11.89
N GLN A 60 6.43 9.50 11.51
CA GLN A 60 7.86 9.46 11.81
C GLN A 60 8.14 9.94 13.25
N THR A 61 7.54 9.27 14.22
CA THR A 61 7.69 9.50 15.66
C THR A 61 7.95 8.19 16.38
N LYS A 62 8.36 8.23 17.64
CA LYS A 62 8.74 7.06 18.47
C LYS A 62 9.73 6.15 17.72
N GLU A 63 9.43 4.85 17.61
CA GLU A 63 10.28 3.88 16.92
C GLU A 63 10.39 4.12 15.41
N GLN A 64 9.40 4.80 14.81
CA GLN A 64 9.41 5.22 13.41
C GLN A 64 10.08 6.58 13.20
N GLY A 65 10.61 7.20 14.26
CA GLY A 65 11.20 8.53 14.24
C GLY A 65 12.56 8.62 13.53
N PHE A 66 13.05 9.83 13.37
CA PHE A 66 14.26 10.17 12.62
C PHE A 66 14.22 9.62 11.18
N ASN A 67 15.10 8.68 10.87
CA ASN A 67 15.19 8.03 9.56
C ASN A 67 15.08 6.51 9.75
N ILE A 68 13.85 6.00 9.80
CA ILE A 68 13.60 4.57 9.97
C ILE A 68 14.29 3.73 8.88
N ALA A 69 14.38 4.22 7.65
CA ALA A 69 15.09 3.53 6.57
C ALA A 69 16.56 3.23 6.95
N ARG A 70 17.22 4.19 7.62
CA ARG A 70 18.60 3.98 8.09
C ARG A 70 18.67 2.95 9.20
N PHE A 71 17.76 2.97 10.15
CA PHE A 71 17.72 1.93 11.19
C PHE A 71 17.51 0.55 10.57
N ILE A 72 16.59 0.42 9.60
CA ILE A 72 16.36 -0.83 8.90
C ILE A 72 17.64 -1.29 8.17
N SER A 73 18.30 -0.42 7.41
CA SER A 73 19.53 -0.80 6.69
C SER A 73 20.63 -1.30 7.61
N LEU A 74 20.78 -0.71 8.80
CA LEU A 74 21.77 -1.11 9.80
C LEU A 74 21.45 -2.45 10.50
N MET A 75 20.22 -2.96 10.36
CA MET A 75 19.78 -4.25 10.91
C MET A 75 19.84 -5.37 9.86
N THR A 76 20.41 -5.11 8.71
CA THR A 76 20.52 -6.04 7.56
C THR A 76 21.98 -6.21 7.15
N PRO A 77 22.33 -7.18 6.26
CA PRO A 77 23.68 -7.35 5.74
C PRO A 77 24.17 -6.21 4.84
N LEU A 78 23.39 -5.17 4.62
CA LEU A 78 23.77 -4.02 3.80
C LEU A 78 24.98 -3.28 4.43
N PRO A 79 25.95 -2.79 3.65
CA PRO A 79 27.12 -2.11 4.16
C PRO A 79 26.76 -0.74 4.75
N HIS A 80 27.61 -0.23 5.63
CA HIS A 80 27.44 1.11 6.20
C HIS A 80 27.49 2.23 5.14
N SER A 81 28.10 1.96 3.97
CA SER A 81 28.14 2.84 2.82
C SER A 81 26.81 2.94 2.07
N CYS A 82 25.92 1.96 2.21
CA CYS A 82 24.57 2.03 1.66
C CYS A 82 23.83 3.23 2.25
N ALA A 83 23.34 4.12 1.41
CA ALA A 83 22.52 5.26 1.85
C ALA A 83 21.13 4.80 2.30
N ALA A 84 20.40 5.68 3.00
CA ALA A 84 19.03 5.39 3.37
C ALA A 84 18.22 6.68 3.54
N GLN A 85 16.98 6.70 3.05
CA GLN A 85 16.06 7.81 3.21
C GLN A 85 14.63 7.36 3.53
N THR A 86 14.00 8.05 4.47
CA THR A 86 12.58 7.87 4.77
C THR A 86 11.76 8.90 4.00
N VAL A 87 10.78 8.43 3.24
CA VAL A 87 9.91 9.30 2.43
C VAL A 87 8.48 9.30 2.99
N ASN A 88 7.85 10.47 2.96
CA ASN A 88 6.47 10.66 3.39
C ASN A 88 5.66 11.33 2.29
N ARG A 89 4.70 10.59 1.77
CA ARG A 89 3.57 11.07 0.96
C ARG A 89 2.31 10.41 1.50
N LEU A 90 2.17 10.42 2.83
CA LEU A 90 1.06 9.78 3.53
C LEU A 90 0.84 8.35 3.02
N CYS A 91 -0.40 7.94 2.71
CA CYS A 91 -0.69 6.58 2.25
C CYS A 91 0.17 6.11 1.06
N ALA A 92 0.65 7.02 0.20
CA ALA A 92 1.49 6.70 -0.96
C ALA A 92 3.01 6.77 -0.69
N SER A 93 3.44 6.73 0.57
CA SER A 93 4.87 6.85 0.91
C SER A 93 5.71 5.75 0.26
N SER A 94 5.36 4.49 0.39
CA SER A 94 6.11 3.40 -0.27
C SER A 94 5.94 3.37 -1.80
N MET A 95 4.80 3.81 -2.33
CA MET A 95 4.68 4.03 -3.78
C MET A 95 5.65 5.11 -4.26
N THR A 96 5.84 6.18 -3.46
CA THR A 96 6.83 7.22 -3.75
C THR A 96 8.25 6.69 -3.64
N ALA A 97 8.54 5.78 -2.71
CA ALA A 97 9.83 5.10 -2.63
C ALA A 97 10.14 4.34 -3.93
N ILE A 98 9.18 3.55 -4.44
CA ILE A 98 9.28 2.86 -5.74
C ILE A 98 9.51 3.85 -6.89
N HIS A 99 8.74 4.96 -6.93
CA HIS A 99 8.90 6.00 -7.94
C HIS A 99 10.30 6.65 -7.88
N SER A 100 10.82 6.90 -6.67
CA SER A 100 12.14 7.52 -6.46
C SER A 100 13.26 6.60 -6.93
N ALA A 101 13.22 5.31 -6.57
CA ALA A 101 14.17 4.31 -7.05
C ALA A 101 14.12 4.18 -8.58
N ALA A 102 12.92 4.09 -9.16
CA ALA A 102 12.76 4.04 -10.62
C ALA A 102 13.35 5.28 -11.31
N MET A 103 13.09 6.48 -10.79
CA MET A 103 13.65 7.71 -11.34
C MET A 103 15.17 7.77 -11.20
N ALA A 104 15.74 7.32 -10.07
CA ALA A 104 17.19 7.24 -9.86
C ALA A 104 17.84 6.31 -10.90
N ILE A 105 17.31 5.12 -11.10
CA ILE A 105 17.77 4.16 -12.11
C ILE A 105 17.69 4.79 -13.52
N MET A 106 16.52 5.33 -13.89
CA MET A 106 16.29 5.91 -15.22
C MET A 106 17.21 7.11 -15.51
N SER A 107 17.67 7.82 -14.48
CA SER A 107 18.59 8.96 -14.59
C SER A 107 20.08 8.58 -14.40
N GLY A 108 20.39 7.29 -14.16
CA GLY A 108 21.76 6.81 -13.98
C GLY A 108 22.39 7.19 -12.63
N GLN A 109 21.57 7.36 -11.58
CA GLN A 109 22.04 7.71 -10.22
C GLN A 109 22.26 6.47 -9.34
N GLY A 110 22.31 5.29 -9.91
CA GLY A 110 22.54 4.02 -9.24
C GLY A 110 21.87 2.87 -10.00
N GLU A 111 22.24 1.64 -9.65
CA GLU A 111 21.75 0.45 -10.36
C GLU A 111 20.89 -0.47 -9.48
N VAL A 112 21.08 -0.52 -8.16
CA VAL A 112 20.37 -1.45 -7.26
C VAL A 112 19.80 -0.69 -6.04
N PHE A 113 18.52 -0.87 -5.77
CA PHE A 113 17.79 -0.19 -4.71
C PHE A 113 16.86 -1.14 -3.96
N PHE A 114 16.83 -1.03 -2.64
CA PHE A 114 15.69 -1.50 -1.87
C PHE A 114 14.69 -0.36 -1.68
N CYS A 115 13.43 -0.61 -2.00
CA CYS A 115 12.35 0.32 -1.71
C CYS A 115 11.16 -0.40 -1.09
N GLY A 116 10.43 0.29 -0.27
CA GLY A 116 9.33 -0.31 0.45
C GLY A 116 8.69 0.65 1.43
N GLY A 117 8.09 0.12 2.46
CA GLY A 117 7.55 0.94 3.53
C GLY A 117 6.94 0.14 4.66
N VAL A 118 6.72 0.82 5.76
CA VAL A 118 6.17 0.27 6.99
C VAL A 118 5.25 1.27 7.66
N GLU A 119 4.26 0.77 8.35
CA GLU A 119 3.55 1.51 9.38
C GLU A 119 3.18 0.57 10.51
N HIS A 120 3.43 0.99 11.74
CA HIS A 120 3.00 0.32 12.95
C HIS A 120 2.03 1.22 13.71
N MET A 121 0.75 1.17 13.33
CA MET A 121 -0.27 2.07 13.86
C MET A 121 -0.71 1.68 15.28
N GLY A 122 -0.33 0.47 15.72
CA GLY A 122 -0.50 0.02 17.10
C GLY A 122 0.46 0.71 18.08
N HIS A 123 1.71 0.90 17.70
CA HIS A 123 2.73 1.58 18.53
C HIS A 123 2.74 3.09 18.32
N VAL A 124 2.46 3.54 17.09
CA VAL A 124 2.53 4.94 16.68
C VAL A 124 1.16 5.37 16.12
N PRO A 125 0.23 5.86 16.96
CA PRO A 125 -1.07 6.35 16.49
C PRO A 125 -0.95 7.43 15.44
N MET A 126 -1.90 7.49 14.51
CA MET A 126 -1.87 8.41 13.35
C MET A 126 -1.75 9.89 13.70
N ASP A 127 -2.25 10.29 14.86
CA ASP A 127 -2.27 11.67 15.33
C ASP A 127 -1.12 12.00 16.30
N HIS A 128 -0.23 11.03 16.58
CA HIS A 128 0.85 11.23 17.53
C HIS A 128 1.88 12.24 17.04
N GLY A 129 1.99 13.36 17.76
CA GLY A 129 2.94 14.43 17.44
C GLY A 129 2.56 15.28 16.22
N VAL A 130 1.32 15.22 15.76
CA VAL A 130 0.82 16.03 14.65
C VAL A 130 0.32 17.37 15.18
N ASP A 131 0.91 18.48 14.70
CA ASP A 131 0.52 19.85 15.05
C ASP A 131 0.32 20.67 13.75
N PRO A 132 -0.87 20.61 13.12
CA PRO A 132 -1.14 21.32 11.88
C PRO A 132 -1.13 22.83 12.07
N ASN A 133 -0.56 23.56 11.10
CA ASN A 133 -0.61 25.02 11.10
C ASN A 133 -2.08 25.51 11.10
N PRO A 134 -2.52 26.30 12.10
CA PRO A 134 -3.90 26.80 12.16
C PRO A 134 -4.33 27.60 10.92
N SER A 135 -3.38 28.28 10.25
CA SER A 135 -3.66 29.04 9.04
C SER A 135 -4.04 28.19 7.83
N SER A 136 -3.74 26.88 7.85
CA SER A 136 -4.15 25.96 6.78
C SER A 136 -5.67 25.91 6.60
N SER A 137 -6.45 26.19 7.66
CA SER A 137 -7.91 26.27 7.61
C SER A 137 -8.46 27.41 6.75
N LEU A 138 -7.61 28.38 6.37
CA LEU A 138 -7.98 29.46 5.43
C LEU A 138 -8.00 28.97 3.97
N PHE A 139 -7.29 27.86 3.68
CA PHE A 139 -7.06 27.35 2.33
C PHE A 139 -7.74 26.00 2.06
N SER A 140 -8.11 25.28 3.11
CA SER A 140 -8.79 23.99 2.99
C SER A 140 -9.83 23.82 4.09
N ALA A 141 -10.90 23.09 3.81
CA ALA A 141 -11.90 22.79 4.81
C ALA A 141 -11.28 22.00 5.97
N LYS A 142 -11.65 22.35 7.21
CA LYS A 142 -11.15 21.66 8.42
C LYS A 142 -11.41 20.15 8.40
N ALA A 143 -12.52 19.73 7.77
CA ALA A 143 -12.87 18.34 7.54
C ALA A 143 -11.85 17.57 6.66
N SER A 144 -11.02 18.26 5.87
CA SER A 144 -9.98 17.64 5.03
C SER A 144 -8.93 16.88 5.83
N GLY A 145 -8.76 17.17 7.12
CA GLY A 145 -7.93 16.41 8.04
C GLY A 145 -8.56 15.12 8.56
N MET A 146 -9.83 14.87 8.26
CA MET A 146 -10.60 13.72 8.75
C MET A 146 -11.00 12.83 7.57
N MET A 147 -10.19 11.82 7.27
CA MET A 147 -10.35 10.94 6.10
C MET A 147 -11.76 10.39 5.91
N GLY A 148 -12.42 9.98 6.98
CA GLY A 148 -13.78 9.47 6.91
C GLY A 148 -14.80 10.53 6.50
N LEU A 149 -14.63 11.80 6.88
CA LEU A 149 -15.49 12.89 6.40
C LEU A 149 -15.26 13.19 4.93
N THR A 150 -14.02 13.10 4.44
CA THR A 150 -13.76 13.23 3.00
C THR A 150 -14.37 12.08 2.20
N ALA A 151 -14.38 10.86 2.77
CA ALA A 151 -15.05 9.71 2.16
C ALA A 151 -16.57 9.91 2.09
N GLU A 152 -17.21 10.46 3.16
CA GLU A 152 -18.63 10.84 3.14
C GLU A 152 -18.92 11.92 2.07
N MET A 153 -18.03 12.91 1.92
CA MET A 153 -18.18 13.94 0.87
C MET A 153 -18.12 13.33 -0.53
N VAL A 154 -17.19 12.40 -0.79
CA VAL A 154 -17.11 11.68 -2.06
C VAL A 154 -18.39 10.85 -2.29
N ALA A 155 -18.88 10.14 -1.26
CA ALA A 155 -20.12 9.37 -1.36
C ALA A 155 -21.32 10.25 -1.73
N ILE A 156 -21.47 11.40 -1.10
CA ILE A 156 -22.54 12.37 -1.40
C ILE A 156 -22.42 12.91 -2.82
N GLN A 157 -21.23 13.37 -3.21
CA GLN A 157 -20.99 14.00 -4.50
C GLN A 157 -21.23 13.03 -5.66
N HIS A 158 -20.84 11.77 -5.49
CA HIS A 158 -20.97 10.72 -6.50
C HIS A 158 -22.17 9.80 -6.29
N ARG A 159 -23.05 10.11 -5.33
CA ARG A 159 -24.28 9.37 -5.03
C ARG A 159 -24.05 7.87 -4.81
N VAL A 160 -23.01 7.55 -4.00
CA VAL A 160 -22.72 6.17 -3.64
C VAL A 160 -23.62 5.76 -2.48
N SER A 161 -24.44 4.73 -2.68
CA SER A 161 -25.35 4.24 -1.64
C SER A 161 -24.60 3.49 -0.54
N ARG A 162 -25.23 3.32 0.61
CA ARG A 162 -24.70 2.50 1.69
C ARG A 162 -24.63 1.04 1.29
N GLU A 163 -25.62 0.56 0.58
CA GLU A 163 -25.73 -0.81 0.08
C GLU A 163 -24.58 -1.16 -0.89
N ASP A 164 -24.23 -0.24 -1.80
CA ASP A 164 -23.10 -0.43 -2.70
C ASP A 164 -21.79 -0.52 -1.94
N GLN A 165 -21.59 0.35 -0.94
CA GLN A 165 -20.41 0.35 -0.09
C GLN A 165 -20.25 -0.95 0.69
N ASP A 166 -21.32 -1.44 1.30
CA ASP A 166 -21.31 -2.67 2.09
C ASP A 166 -21.08 -3.91 1.20
N SER A 167 -21.69 -3.93 0.01
CA SER A 167 -21.49 -4.98 -0.98
C SER A 167 -20.05 -5.04 -1.48
N PHE A 168 -19.44 -3.89 -1.73
CA PHE A 168 -18.04 -3.77 -2.12
C PHE A 168 -17.10 -4.29 -1.02
N ALA A 169 -17.38 -3.92 0.24
CA ALA A 169 -16.60 -4.38 1.38
C ALA A 169 -16.73 -5.90 1.61
N PHE A 170 -17.93 -6.43 1.49
CA PHE A 170 -18.18 -7.87 1.57
C PHE A 170 -17.40 -8.63 0.49
N ARG A 171 -17.43 -8.14 -0.76
CA ARG A 171 -16.63 -8.69 -1.87
C ARG A 171 -15.12 -8.72 -1.53
N SER A 172 -14.59 -7.64 -0.95
CA SER A 172 -13.18 -7.57 -0.55
C SER A 172 -12.82 -8.69 0.43
N HIS A 173 -13.62 -8.89 1.49
CA HIS A 173 -13.42 -9.96 2.47
C HIS A 173 -13.56 -11.36 1.85
N GLN A 174 -14.56 -11.60 0.99
CA GLN A 174 -14.73 -12.88 0.32
C GLN A 174 -13.51 -13.25 -0.54
N ARG A 175 -12.98 -12.28 -1.30
CA ARG A 175 -11.79 -12.49 -2.13
C ARG A 175 -10.55 -12.74 -1.32
N ALA A 176 -10.30 -11.94 -0.29
CA ALA A 176 -9.17 -12.13 0.60
C ALA A 176 -9.22 -13.49 1.30
N SER A 177 -10.39 -13.89 1.81
CA SER A 177 -10.60 -15.21 2.40
C SER A 177 -10.34 -16.34 1.42
N LYS A 178 -10.81 -16.23 0.18
CA LYS A 178 -10.56 -17.22 -0.88
C LYS A 178 -9.06 -17.32 -1.20
N SER A 179 -8.37 -16.20 -1.34
CA SER A 179 -6.94 -16.15 -1.66
C SER A 179 -6.07 -16.73 -0.53
N THR A 180 -6.43 -16.48 0.75
CA THR A 180 -5.77 -17.11 1.89
C THR A 180 -5.96 -18.64 1.86
N LYS A 181 -7.21 -19.11 1.74
CA LYS A 181 -7.54 -20.53 1.72
C LYS A 181 -6.92 -21.32 0.56
N SER A 182 -6.72 -20.65 -0.58
CA SER A 182 -6.05 -21.25 -1.74
C SER A 182 -4.52 -21.21 -1.69
N GLY A 183 -3.93 -20.59 -0.65
CA GLY A 183 -2.48 -20.38 -0.54
C GLY A 183 -1.93 -19.34 -1.49
N ARG A 184 -2.79 -18.50 -2.12
CA ARG A 184 -2.32 -17.48 -3.08
C ARG A 184 -1.35 -16.49 -2.41
N PHE A 185 -1.63 -16.05 -1.20
CA PHE A 185 -0.80 -15.10 -0.48
C PHE A 185 0.54 -15.66 0.01
N SER A 186 0.73 -16.96 0.10
CA SER A 186 2.02 -17.55 0.50
C SER A 186 3.16 -17.25 -0.48
N ARG A 187 2.85 -16.77 -1.68
CA ARG A 187 3.85 -16.37 -2.69
C ARG A 187 4.44 -14.99 -2.42
N GLU A 188 3.71 -14.14 -1.71
CA GLU A 188 4.10 -12.75 -1.43
C GLU A 188 4.37 -12.48 0.05
N ILE A 189 3.83 -13.32 0.95
CA ILE A 189 4.03 -13.17 2.39
C ILE A 189 5.35 -13.83 2.81
N VAL A 190 6.16 -13.04 3.50
CA VAL A 190 7.30 -13.49 4.30
C VAL A 190 6.82 -13.65 5.72
N GLY A 191 6.98 -14.85 6.28
CA GLY A 191 6.68 -15.10 7.68
C GLY A 191 7.60 -14.31 8.60
N VAL A 192 7.04 -13.78 9.66
CA VAL A 192 7.79 -13.01 10.67
C VAL A 192 7.35 -13.41 12.06
N GLU A 193 8.24 -13.20 13.03
CA GLU A 193 7.90 -13.41 14.44
C GLU A 193 6.80 -12.43 14.87
N GLY A 194 5.89 -12.93 15.67
CA GLY A 194 4.79 -12.19 16.27
C GLY A 194 4.28 -12.91 17.51
N HIS A 195 3.06 -12.62 17.93
CA HIS A 195 2.50 -13.17 19.18
C HIS A 195 1.06 -13.64 18.96
N ASP A 196 0.72 -14.77 19.56
CA ASP A 196 -0.68 -15.23 19.68
C ASP A 196 -1.48 -14.35 20.66
N GLN A 197 -2.75 -14.66 20.86
CA GLN A 197 -3.61 -13.89 21.76
C GLN A 197 -3.19 -14.00 23.22
N GLU A 198 -2.58 -15.09 23.63
CA GLU A 198 -2.04 -15.35 24.95
C GLU A 198 -0.68 -14.65 25.21
N GLY A 199 -0.03 -14.16 24.16
CA GLY A 199 1.26 -13.48 24.23
C GLY A 199 2.47 -14.40 24.00
N ASN A 200 2.25 -15.63 23.60
CA ASN A 200 3.34 -16.53 23.25
C ASN A 200 3.91 -16.13 21.87
N LEU A 201 5.22 -16.30 21.73
CA LEU A 201 5.90 -16.08 20.45
C LEU A 201 5.41 -17.10 19.42
N GLN A 202 5.07 -16.63 18.23
CA GLN A 202 4.69 -17.47 17.11
C GLN A 202 5.24 -16.91 15.79
N PHE A 203 5.30 -17.76 14.78
CA PHE A 203 5.65 -17.35 13.43
C PHE A 203 4.38 -17.03 12.64
N CYS A 204 4.20 -15.78 12.23
CA CYS A 204 3.00 -15.27 11.58
C CYS A 204 3.12 -15.40 10.05
N LEU A 205 2.19 -16.11 9.43
CA LEU A 205 2.16 -16.44 7.99
C LEU A 205 0.90 -15.97 7.28
N GLU A 206 -0.11 -15.49 8.01
CA GLU A 206 -1.40 -15.13 7.44
C GLU A 206 -1.83 -13.74 7.92
N ASP A 207 -2.58 -13.04 7.09
CA ASP A 207 -3.16 -11.72 7.40
C ASP A 207 -4.22 -11.85 8.50
N GLU A 208 -4.01 -11.20 9.63
CA GLU A 208 -4.90 -11.27 10.80
C GLU A 208 -6.21 -10.47 10.63
N VAL A 209 -6.23 -9.52 9.69
CA VAL A 209 -7.32 -8.55 9.53
C VAL A 209 -8.54 -9.15 8.84
N ILE A 210 -8.34 -10.17 8.02
CA ILE A 210 -9.39 -10.78 7.17
C ILE A 210 -10.52 -11.36 8.03
N ARG A 211 -11.76 -11.01 7.68
CA ARG A 211 -12.95 -11.66 8.27
C ARG A 211 -13.39 -12.78 7.35
N HIS A 212 -12.92 -13.99 7.64
CA HIS A 212 -13.19 -15.19 6.83
C HIS A 212 -14.66 -15.63 6.78
N ASP A 213 -15.42 -15.22 7.77
CA ASP A 213 -16.84 -15.50 8.00
C ASP A 213 -17.72 -14.26 7.82
N ALA A 214 -17.21 -13.23 7.15
CA ALA A 214 -17.96 -11.99 6.91
C ALA A 214 -19.33 -12.28 6.29
N LYS A 215 -20.36 -11.59 6.78
CA LYS A 215 -21.73 -11.64 6.26
C LYS A 215 -22.19 -10.23 5.91
N LEU A 216 -22.91 -10.10 4.80
CA LEU A 216 -23.37 -8.81 4.31
C LEU A 216 -24.36 -8.12 5.29
N ASP A 217 -25.24 -8.90 5.91
CA ASP A 217 -26.20 -8.41 6.90
C ASP A 217 -25.51 -7.87 8.17
N GLU A 218 -24.42 -8.51 8.61
CA GLU A 218 -23.61 -8.02 9.73
C GLU A 218 -22.88 -6.72 9.39
N ILE A 219 -22.37 -6.58 8.16
CA ILE A 219 -21.75 -5.33 7.67
C ILE A 219 -22.81 -4.23 7.59
N ALA A 220 -23.98 -4.54 7.03
CA ALA A 220 -25.08 -3.60 6.87
C ALA A 220 -25.67 -3.10 8.21
N ALA A 221 -25.57 -3.90 9.27
CA ALA A 221 -26.03 -3.53 10.61
C ALA A 221 -25.11 -2.52 11.33
N LEU A 222 -23.89 -2.28 10.83
CA LEU A 222 -22.94 -1.36 11.45
C LEU A 222 -23.40 0.10 11.35
N LYS A 223 -23.15 0.86 12.40
CA LYS A 223 -23.49 2.29 12.44
C LYS A 223 -22.41 3.12 11.74
N PRO A 224 -22.80 4.24 11.10
CA PRO A 224 -21.84 5.22 10.58
C PRO A 224 -20.91 5.74 11.69
N VAL A 225 -19.62 5.89 11.35
CA VAL A 225 -18.58 6.27 12.33
C VAL A 225 -18.31 7.77 12.32
N PHE A 226 -18.26 8.39 11.12
CA PHE A 226 -17.81 9.76 10.95
C PHE A 226 -18.96 10.78 10.94
N ASN A 227 -20.11 10.39 10.46
CA ASN A 227 -21.33 11.19 10.50
C ASN A 227 -22.49 10.32 11.05
N PRO A 228 -22.70 10.29 12.38
CA PRO A 228 -23.67 9.40 13.00
C PRO A 228 -25.14 9.63 12.61
N VAL A 229 -25.47 10.82 12.07
CA VAL A 229 -26.86 11.20 11.74
C VAL A 229 -27.26 10.77 10.34
N SER A 230 -26.39 11.01 9.36
CA SER A 230 -26.72 10.82 7.93
C SER A 230 -25.56 10.21 7.12
N GLY A 231 -24.53 9.74 7.78
CA GLY A 231 -23.38 9.13 7.12
C GLY A 231 -23.63 7.71 6.63
N THR A 232 -22.74 7.26 5.75
CA THR A 232 -22.78 5.93 5.15
C THR A 232 -21.50 5.13 5.40
N VAL A 233 -20.43 5.81 5.82
CA VAL A 233 -19.12 5.21 6.06
C VAL A 233 -19.07 4.56 7.44
N THR A 234 -18.79 3.28 7.48
CA THR A 234 -18.75 2.45 8.70
C THR A 234 -17.39 1.78 8.87
N ALA A 235 -17.17 1.17 10.02
CA ALA A 235 -15.99 0.32 10.24
C ALA A 235 -15.97 -0.94 9.35
N GLY A 236 -17.12 -1.33 8.77
CA GLY A 236 -17.21 -2.49 7.88
C GLY A 236 -16.89 -2.19 6.45
N ASN A 237 -17.10 -0.94 5.98
CA ASN A 237 -16.84 -0.52 4.61
C ASN A 237 -15.65 0.44 4.47
N SER A 238 -14.80 0.47 5.49
CA SER A 238 -13.54 1.20 5.57
C SER A 238 -12.36 0.24 5.76
N SER A 239 -11.17 0.62 5.32
CA SER A 239 -9.96 -0.14 5.60
C SER A 239 -9.65 -0.20 7.10
N ALA A 240 -9.16 -1.34 7.56
CA ALA A 240 -8.79 -1.49 8.96
C ALA A 240 -7.44 -0.81 9.26
N ILE A 241 -7.34 -0.20 10.44
CA ILE A 241 -6.08 0.29 11.00
C ILE A 241 -5.22 -0.93 11.34
N SER A 242 -4.02 -1.01 10.76
CA SER A 242 -3.20 -2.21 10.79
C SER A 242 -1.70 -1.91 10.78
N ASP A 243 -0.93 -2.94 11.07
CA ASP A 243 0.53 -2.92 11.14
C ASP A 243 1.10 -3.83 10.05
N GLY A 244 2.19 -3.42 9.40
CA GLY A 244 2.83 -4.26 8.39
C GLY A 244 3.88 -3.52 7.58
N ALA A 245 4.68 -4.30 6.85
CA ALA A 245 5.72 -3.82 5.96
C ALA A 245 5.65 -4.50 4.58
N SER A 246 6.19 -3.85 3.57
CA SER A 246 6.38 -4.43 2.23
C SER A 246 7.66 -3.90 1.62
N ALA A 247 8.40 -4.76 0.93
CA ALA A 247 9.70 -4.50 0.33
C ALA A 247 9.71 -4.87 -1.15
N VAL A 248 10.46 -4.12 -1.93
CA VAL A 248 10.66 -4.31 -3.37
C VAL A 248 12.16 -4.15 -3.66
N LEU A 249 12.74 -5.11 -4.37
CA LEU A 249 14.08 -5.01 -4.94
C LEU A 249 13.97 -4.49 -6.36
N MET A 250 14.59 -3.35 -6.62
CA MET A 250 14.63 -2.72 -7.94
C MET A 250 16.05 -2.60 -8.45
N MET A 251 16.22 -2.74 -9.76
CA MET A 251 17.51 -2.48 -10.39
C MET A 251 17.37 -2.01 -11.83
N SER A 252 18.49 -1.61 -12.44
CA SER A 252 18.56 -1.37 -13.88
C SER A 252 18.36 -2.68 -14.64
N HIS A 253 17.69 -2.64 -15.78
CA HIS A 253 17.52 -3.82 -16.63
C HIS A 253 18.87 -4.40 -17.06
N LYS A 254 19.85 -3.53 -17.31
CA LYS A 254 21.23 -3.92 -17.62
C LYS A 254 21.82 -4.76 -16.49
N ARG A 255 21.72 -4.29 -15.22
CA ARG A 255 22.27 -5.00 -14.07
C ARG A 255 21.55 -6.33 -13.83
N ALA A 256 20.23 -6.35 -13.95
CA ALA A 256 19.46 -7.60 -13.87
C ALA A 256 19.95 -8.65 -14.86
N LYS A 257 20.19 -8.24 -16.09
CA LYS A 257 20.70 -9.13 -17.14
C LYS A 257 22.13 -9.63 -16.84
N GLU A 258 23.01 -8.77 -16.32
CA GLU A 258 24.38 -9.15 -15.94
C GLU A 258 24.38 -10.19 -14.82
N LEU A 259 23.45 -10.09 -13.86
CA LEU A 259 23.27 -11.05 -12.77
C LEU A 259 22.47 -12.29 -13.18
N GLY A 260 21.93 -12.35 -14.40
CA GLY A 260 21.08 -13.46 -14.85
C GLY A 260 19.70 -13.49 -14.20
N LEU A 261 19.28 -12.39 -13.57
CA LEU A 261 18.00 -12.28 -12.89
C LEU A 261 16.86 -11.99 -13.87
N LYS A 262 15.73 -12.65 -13.68
CA LYS A 262 14.52 -12.42 -14.47
C LYS A 262 13.60 -11.43 -13.75
N PRO A 263 13.38 -10.23 -14.30
CA PRO A 263 12.46 -9.28 -13.68
C PRO A 263 11.02 -9.80 -13.58
N MET A 264 10.31 -9.46 -12.51
CA MET A 264 8.86 -9.64 -12.39
C MET A 264 8.12 -8.67 -13.32
N ALA A 265 8.59 -7.40 -13.36
CA ALA A 265 8.02 -6.37 -14.23
C ALA A 265 9.02 -5.23 -14.47
N LYS A 266 8.69 -4.36 -15.42
CA LYS A 266 9.32 -3.04 -15.58
C LYS A 266 8.37 -1.91 -15.27
N VAL A 267 8.89 -0.80 -14.75
CA VAL A 267 8.12 0.41 -14.52
C VAL A 267 7.91 1.14 -15.84
N ARG A 268 6.68 1.14 -16.34
CA ARG A 268 6.33 1.75 -17.62
C ARG A 268 6.08 3.25 -17.51
N ALA A 269 5.29 3.66 -16.51
CA ALA A 269 4.97 5.05 -16.26
C ALA A 269 4.59 5.26 -14.79
N MET A 270 4.76 6.48 -14.32
CA MET A 270 4.46 6.90 -12.96
C MET A 270 3.79 8.27 -12.97
N ALA A 271 2.85 8.51 -12.06
CA ALA A 271 2.23 9.81 -11.89
C ALA A 271 1.77 10.06 -10.46
N SER A 272 1.83 11.32 -10.07
CA SER A 272 1.15 11.85 -8.90
C SER A 272 0.35 13.08 -9.31
N THR A 273 -0.80 13.30 -8.67
CA THR A 273 -1.68 14.45 -8.92
C THR A 273 -2.23 14.96 -7.59
N GLY A 274 -2.44 16.26 -7.48
CA GLY A 274 -3.23 16.86 -6.42
C GLY A 274 -4.71 16.94 -6.83
N VAL A 275 -5.59 16.94 -5.84
CA VAL A 275 -7.03 17.17 -5.97
C VAL A 275 -7.48 18.03 -4.80
N ASP A 276 -8.73 18.53 -4.82
CA ASP A 276 -9.30 19.21 -3.67
C ASP A 276 -9.20 18.31 -2.42
N PRO A 277 -8.61 18.79 -1.32
CA PRO A 277 -8.44 17.98 -0.11
C PRO A 277 -9.74 17.40 0.46
N SER A 278 -10.87 18.06 0.28
CA SER A 278 -12.17 17.61 0.78
C SER A 278 -12.69 16.35 0.06
N ILE A 279 -12.14 16.04 -1.11
CA ILE A 279 -12.47 14.86 -1.93
C ILE A 279 -11.22 14.04 -2.29
N MET A 280 -10.25 14.00 -1.39
CA MET A 280 -8.94 13.34 -1.62
C MET A 280 -9.07 11.90 -2.13
N GLY A 281 -10.13 11.19 -1.74
CA GLY A 281 -10.40 9.83 -2.17
C GLY A 281 -10.57 9.68 -3.70
N TYR A 282 -10.86 10.77 -4.41
CA TYR A 282 -10.98 10.78 -5.87
C TYR A 282 -9.63 10.90 -6.61
N GLY A 283 -8.52 11.15 -5.90
CA GLY A 283 -7.17 11.31 -6.45
C GLY A 283 -6.69 10.23 -7.43
N PRO A 284 -7.05 8.94 -7.28
CA PRO A 284 -6.67 7.90 -8.23
C PRO A 284 -7.10 8.17 -9.67
N VAL A 285 -8.26 8.80 -9.91
CA VAL A 285 -8.78 9.06 -11.27
C VAL A 285 -7.82 9.92 -12.09
N PRO A 286 -7.48 11.17 -11.69
CA PRO A 286 -6.52 11.97 -12.45
C PRO A 286 -5.10 11.36 -12.46
N ALA A 287 -4.69 10.63 -11.41
CA ALA A 287 -3.38 10.01 -11.35
C ALA A 287 -3.23 8.90 -12.39
N VAL A 288 -4.22 7.99 -12.50
CA VAL A 288 -4.25 6.91 -13.49
C VAL A 288 -4.28 7.50 -14.92
N ARG A 289 -5.17 8.44 -15.20
CA ARG A 289 -5.24 9.11 -16.51
C ARG A 289 -3.91 9.74 -16.91
N LYS A 290 -3.21 10.38 -15.94
CA LYS A 290 -1.89 10.98 -16.18
C LYS A 290 -0.80 9.93 -16.42
N ALA A 291 -0.82 8.81 -15.68
CA ALA A 291 0.13 7.72 -15.87
C ALA A 291 -0.05 7.04 -17.23
N LEU A 292 -1.30 6.73 -17.61
CA LEU A 292 -1.63 6.16 -18.91
C LEU A 292 -1.16 7.07 -20.06
N LYS A 293 -1.47 8.38 -19.99
CA LYS A 293 -1.00 9.36 -20.97
C LYS A 293 0.52 9.37 -21.11
N ARG A 294 1.26 9.29 -19.99
CA ARG A 294 2.75 9.22 -20.00
C ARG A 294 3.26 7.93 -20.59
N GLY A 295 2.56 6.82 -20.36
CA GLY A 295 2.90 5.50 -20.87
C GLY A 295 2.51 5.30 -22.35
N GLY A 296 1.73 6.21 -22.92
CA GLY A 296 1.13 6.05 -24.25
C GLY A 296 0.11 4.91 -24.29
N LEU A 297 -0.69 4.76 -23.21
CA LEU A 297 -1.64 3.68 -22.98
C LEU A 297 -3.05 4.22 -22.76
N GLU A 298 -4.03 3.39 -23.04
CA GLU A 298 -5.45 3.60 -22.73
C GLU A 298 -5.88 2.68 -21.58
N ILE A 299 -7.03 2.98 -20.97
CA ILE A 299 -7.55 2.20 -19.83
C ILE A 299 -7.84 0.73 -20.19
N ASN A 300 -8.21 0.48 -21.45
CA ASN A 300 -8.53 -0.85 -21.94
C ASN A 300 -7.28 -1.70 -22.23
N ASP A 301 -6.10 -1.10 -22.33
CA ASP A 301 -4.86 -1.84 -22.47
C ASP A 301 -4.43 -2.50 -21.15
N ILE A 302 -4.95 -2.03 -20.03
CA ILE A 302 -4.58 -2.51 -18.70
C ILE A 302 -5.43 -3.74 -18.35
N GLU A 303 -4.76 -4.83 -18.04
CA GLU A 303 -5.41 -6.10 -17.72
C GLU A 303 -5.78 -6.20 -16.24
N LEU A 304 -4.94 -5.67 -15.33
CA LEU A 304 -5.13 -5.78 -13.89
C LEU A 304 -4.94 -4.44 -13.18
N PHE A 305 -5.77 -4.23 -12.15
CA PHE A 305 -5.72 -3.05 -11.29
C PHE A 305 -5.67 -3.46 -9.82
N GLU A 306 -4.73 -2.88 -9.08
CA GLU A 306 -4.76 -2.82 -7.62
C GLU A 306 -5.08 -1.38 -7.19
N LEU A 307 -6.31 -1.17 -6.76
CA LEU A 307 -6.81 0.08 -6.18
C LEU A 307 -6.82 -0.06 -4.66
N ASN A 308 -6.12 0.80 -3.95
CA ASN A 308 -6.19 0.80 -2.50
C ASN A 308 -7.59 1.16 -2.01
N GLU A 309 -8.22 0.25 -1.29
CA GLU A 309 -9.58 0.39 -0.74
C GLU A 309 -9.53 1.11 0.61
N ALA A 310 -9.14 2.40 0.63
CA ALA A 310 -9.19 3.16 1.88
C ALA A 310 -10.62 3.21 2.45
N PHE A 311 -11.59 3.40 1.56
CA PHE A 311 -13.03 3.38 1.83
C PHE A 311 -13.77 2.83 0.60
N ALA A 312 -14.83 2.06 0.79
CA ALA A 312 -15.71 1.67 -0.32
C ALA A 312 -16.35 2.91 -1.00
N ALA A 313 -16.74 3.89 -0.18
CA ALA A 313 -17.25 5.20 -0.61
C ALA A 313 -16.36 5.92 -1.62
N GLN A 314 -15.04 5.75 -1.49
CA GLN A 314 -14.04 6.35 -2.38
C GLN A 314 -13.72 5.44 -3.57
N SER A 315 -13.70 4.13 -3.38
CA SER A 315 -13.29 3.18 -4.42
C SER A 315 -14.32 3.11 -5.56
N LEU A 316 -15.60 3.08 -5.24
CA LEU A 316 -16.69 2.96 -6.23
C LEU A 316 -16.70 4.11 -7.24
N PRO A 317 -16.63 5.40 -6.87
CA PRO A 317 -16.54 6.48 -7.85
C PRO A 317 -15.29 6.42 -8.73
N VAL A 318 -14.17 5.98 -8.15
CA VAL A 318 -12.92 5.79 -8.92
C VAL A 318 -13.11 4.73 -9.99
N LEU A 319 -13.70 3.58 -9.67
CA LEU A 319 -13.98 2.52 -10.61
C LEU A 319 -14.95 2.97 -11.72
N ARG A 320 -16.02 3.68 -11.33
CA ARG A 320 -17.03 4.23 -12.26
C ARG A 320 -16.40 5.20 -13.27
N ASP A 321 -15.62 6.17 -12.80
CA ASP A 321 -15.05 7.21 -13.63
C ASP A 321 -13.83 6.76 -14.46
N LEU A 322 -13.19 5.67 -14.06
CA LEU A 322 -12.21 4.94 -14.85
C LEU A 322 -12.85 3.89 -15.78
N LYS A 323 -14.19 3.74 -15.76
CA LYS A 323 -14.93 2.75 -16.56
C LYS A 323 -14.50 1.30 -16.27
N LEU A 324 -14.24 1.01 -15.00
CA LEU A 324 -13.83 -0.31 -14.52
C LEU A 324 -14.96 -1.03 -13.76
N GLU A 325 -16.10 -0.38 -13.52
CA GLU A 325 -17.20 -0.91 -12.70
C GLU A 325 -17.73 -2.22 -13.30
N ASP A 326 -17.99 -2.25 -14.62
CA ASP A 326 -18.51 -3.44 -15.31
C ASP A 326 -17.50 -4.61 -15.40
N SER A 327 -16.21 -4.32 -15.29
CA SER A 327 -15.11 -5.31 -15.37
C SER A 327 -14.37 -5.51 -14.04
N MET A 328 -14.89 -4.99 -12.95
CA MET A 328 -14.19 -5.04 -11.67
C MET A 328 -14.02 -6.47 -11.14
N GLU A 329 -14.91 -7.39 -11.53
CA GLU A 329 -14.85 -8.79 -11.10
C GLU A 329 -13.66 -9.53 -11.69
N GLU A 330 -13.22 -9.17 -12.89
CA GLU A 330 -12.13 -9.82 -13.62
C GLU A 330 -10.80 -9.07 -13.54
N ARG A 331 -10.83 -7.76 -13.21
CA ARG A 331 -9.64 -6.91 -13.35
C ARG A 331 -9.20 -6.18 -12.09
N VAL A 332 -10.06 -6.01 -11.09
CA VAL A 332 -9.76 -5.12 -9.96
C VAL A 332 -9.71 -5.88 -8.64
N ASN A 333 -8.60 -5.76 -7.91
CA ASN A 333 -8.43 -6.31 -6.55
C ASN A 333 -8.89 -7.77 -6.47
N LEU A 334 -8.36 -8.62 -7.34
CA LEU A 334 -8.81 -10.01 -7.47
C LEU A 334 -8.61 -10.84 -6.20
N ASN A 335 -7.69 -10.40 -5.34
CA ASN A 335 -7.37 -11.03 -4.06
C ASN A 335 -7.96 -10.29 -2.84
N GLY A 336 -8.94 -9.40 -3.05
CA GLY A 336 -9.38 -8.47 -2.03
C GLY A 336 -8.44 -7.29 -1.89
N GLY A 337 -8.81 -6.30 -1.08
CA GLY A 337 -8.03 -5.08 -0.91
C GLY A 337 -7.95 -4.62 0.55
N ALA A 338 -7.66 -3.36 0.78
CA ALA A 338 -7.35 -2.81 2.09
C ALA A 338 -8.50 -2.88 3.11
N ILE A 339 -9.75 -2.97 2.66
CA ILE A 339 -10.89 -3.19 3.57
C ILE A 339 -10.73 -4.52 4.30
N ALA A 340 -10.34 -5.56 3.58
CA ALA A 340 -10.13 -6.89 4.14
C ALA A 340 -8.73 -7.10 4.72
N LEU A 341 -7.69 -6.62 4.02
CA LEU A 341 -6.28 -6.87 4.36
C LEU A 341 -5.70 -5.84 5.35
N GLY A 342 -6.33 -4.67 5.48
CA GLY A 342 -5.80 -3.57 6.26
C GLY A 342 -5.00 -2.56 5.45
N HIS A 343 -4.72 -1.41 6.07
CA HIS A 343 -4.08 -0.26 5.45
C HIS A 343 -3.00 0.35 6.36
N PRO A 344 -1.85 -0.33 6.55
CA PRO A 344 -0.70 0.30 7.19
C PRO A 344 -0.18 1.38 6.23
N LEU A 345 -0.33 2.67 6.60
CA LEU A 345 -0.26 3.80 5.67
C LEU A 345 1.03 3.81 4.84
N GLY A 346 2.19 3.81 5.51
CA GLY A 346 3.50 3.85 4.84
C GLY A 346 3.83 2.60 4.02
N CYS A 347 3.22 1.46 4.35
CA CYS A 347 3.43 0.17 3.67
C CYS A 347 2.59 0.02 2.39
N SER A 348 1.38 0.57 2.36
CA SER A 348 0.33 0.16 1.43
C SER A 348 0.67 0.33 -0.05
N GLY A 349 1.45 1.35 -0.42
CA GLY A 349 1.85 1.54 -1.83
C GLY A 349 2.70 0.37 -2.35
N ALA A 350 3.66 -0.10 -1.58
CA ALA A 350 4.46 -1.27 -1.91
C ALA A 350 3.61 -2.56 -1.81
N ARG A 351 2.72 -2.67 -0.82
CA ARG A 351 1.83 -3.82 -0.65
C ARG A 351 0.94 -4.05 -1.87
N ILE A 352 0.25 -3.01 -2.37
CA ILE A 352 -0.59 -3.17 -3.56
C ILE A 352 0.24 -3.48 -4.81
N THR A 353 1.45 -2.92 -4.90
CA THR A 353 2.38 -3.23 -5.99
C THR A 353 2.82 -4.69 -5.92
N THR A 354 3.16 -5.20 -4.74
CA THR A 354 3.52 -6.60 -4.50
C THR A 354 2.39 -7.54 -4.95
N THR A 355 1.18 -7.31 -4.47
CA THR A 355 0.01 -8.14 -4.83
C THR A 355 -0.25 -8.10 -6.34
N LEU A 356 -0.18 -6.90 -6.97
CA LEU A 356 -0.33 -6.75 -8.42
C LEU A 356 0.70 -7.59 -9.20
N LEU A 357 1.97 -7.52 -8.84
CA LEU A 357 3.05 -8.23 -9.53
C LEU A 357 2.87 -9.75 -9.47
N HIS A 358 2.51 -10.27 -8.31
CA HIS A 358 2.24 -11.69 -8.14
C HIS A 358 0.98 -12.13 -8.90
N GLU A 359 -0.05 -11.28 -8.97
CA GLU A 359 -1.25 -11.57 -9.77
C GLU A 359 -0.97 -11.50 -11.26
N MET A 360 -0.20 -10.53 -11.73
CA MET A 360 0.23 -10.44 -13.13
C MET A 360 0.98 -11.71 -13.55
N LYS A 361 1.88 -12.19 -12.69
CA LYS A 361 2.62 -13.44 -12.96
C LYS A 361 1.70 -14.67 -13.02
N GLU A 362 0.69 -14.74 -12.15
CA GLU A 362 -0.26 -15.87 -12.11
C GLU A 362 -1.19 -15.88 -13.32
N LYS A 363 -1.62 -14.71 -13.77
CA LYS A 363 -2.55 -14.53 -14.90
C LYS A 363 -1.83 -14.40 -16.25
N ASP A 364 -0.51 -14.37 -16.29
CA ASP A 364 0.30 -14.02 -17.47
C ASP A 364 -0.07 -12.66 -18.06
N ALA A 365 -0.49 -11.72 -17.19
CA ALA A 365 -0.89 -10.38 -17.58
C ALA A 365 0.32 -9.51 -17.87
N GLN A 366 0.24 -8.72 -18.96
CA GLN A 366 1.35 -7.91 -19.45
C GLN A 366 1.33 -6.48 -18.89
N LEU A 367 0.14 -5.94 -18.59
CA LEU A 367 -0.02 -4.57 -18.13
C LEU A 367 -0.90 -4.50 -16.89
N GLY A 368 -0.36 -3.93 -15.83
CA GLY A 368 -1.06 -3.70 -14.56
C GLY A 368 -0.86 -2.28 -14.02
N VAL A 369 -1.83 -1.82 -13.24
CA VAL A 369 -1.80 -0.52 -12.58
C VAL A 369 -2.04 -0.69 -11.07
N ALA A 370 -1.12 -0.20 -10.26
CA ALA A 370 -1.33 0.03 -8.83
C ALA A 370 -1.63 1.51 -8.59
N THR A 371 -2.72 1.83 -7.89
CA THR A 371 -3.13 3.21 -7.63
C THR A 371 -3.77 3.36 -6.25
N MET A 372 -3.65 4.56 -5.68
CA MET A 372 -4.19 4.85 -4.37
C MET A 372 -4.53 6.32 -4.18
N CYS A 373 -5.51 6.60 -3.32
CA CYS A 373 -5.71 7.93 -2.78
C CYS A 373 -4.68 8.22 -1.69
N VAL A 374 -4.46 9.51 -1.44
CA VAL A 374 -3.50 9.96 -0.44
C VAL A 374 -4.21 10.95 0.48
N LEU A 375 -4.10 10.75 1.79
CA LEU A 375 -4.61 11.71 2.76
C LEU A 375 -4.02 13.09 2.46
N SER A 376 -4.88 14.07 2.20
CA SER A 376 -4.45 15.39 1.79
C SER A 376 -4.64 16.40 2.93
N LEU A 377 -3.73 16.43 3.89
CA LEU A 377 -3.63 17.59 4.78
C LEU A 377 -2.85 18.75 4.14
N ILE A 378 -2.02 18.46 3.16
CA ILE A 378 -1.29 19.50 2.41
C ILE A 378 -0.90 18.92 1.04
N HIS A 379 -1.63 19.28 0.01
CA HIS A 379 -1.12 19.26 -1.36
C HIS A 379 -1.34 20.63 -1.95
N ILE A 380 -0.31 21.42 -1.83
CA ILE A 380 -0.15 22.64 -2.62
C ILE A 380 0.59 22.28 -3.90
#